data_67452a85202958f8a895a43c83e6857b
#
_entry.id   67452a85202958f8a895a43c83e6857b
#
_cell.length_a   1.000
_cell.length_b   1.000
_cell.length_c   1.000
_cell.angle_alpha   90.00
_cell.angle_beta   90.00
_cell.angle_gamma   90.00
#
_symmetry.space_group_name_H-M   'P 1'
#
loop_
_entity.id
_entity.type
_entity.pdbx_description
1 polymer ?
#
loop_
_entity_poly.entity_id
_entity_poly.type
_entity_poly.pdbx_seq_one_letter_code
_entity_poly.pdbx_strand_id
1 'polypeptide(L)'
;IGELAVRVGTSDILPETATTEGTWIEGQGFGAGGRVTDGSYGWGGAAGTVAFVNYKAGLRANLMTQYMPSEAYPIHEGFPKAVAADLAAMQGAGA
;
A
#
# COMPACT_ATOMS: atom_id res chain seq x y z
N ILE A 1 3.99 15.08 -13.95
CA ILE A 1 4.64 15.77 -12.83
C ILE A 1 6.07 15.25 -12.66
N GLY A 2 6.93 16.05 -12.03
CA GLY A 2 8.33 15.71 -11.89
C GLY A 2 8.60 14.59 -10.89
N GLU A 3 9.78 13.99 -11.01
CA GLU A 3 10.21 12.90 -10.13
C GLU A 3 10.23 13.30 -8.65
N LEU A 4 10.68 14.54 -8.36
CA LEU A 4 10.70 15.02 -6.98
C LEU A 4 9.30 15.10 -6.38
N ALA A 5 8.32 15.59 -7.14
CA ALA A 5 6.94 15.67 -6.67
C ALA A 5 6.37 14.27 -6.37
N VAL A 6 6.65 13.29 -7.21
CA VAL A 6 6.24 11.91 -6.98
C VAL A 6 6.91 11.35 -5.71
N ARG A 7 8.20 11.57 -5.57
CA ARG A 7 8.96 11.06 -4.43
C ARG A 7 8.46 11.63 -3.10
N VAL A 8 8.22 12.95 -3.06
CA VAL A 8 7.71 13.59 -1.85
C VAL A 8 6.27 13.17 -1.59
N GLY A 9 5.42 13.18 -2.61
CA GLY A 9 4.00 12.87 -2.46
C GLY A 9 3.72 11.43 -2.04
N THR A 10 4.63 10.50 -2.34
CA THR A 10 4.49 9.09 -1.97
C THR A 10 5.31 8.72 -0.74
N SER A 11 5.94 9.69 -0.09
CA SER A 11 6.64 9.48 1.18
C SER A 11 5.74 9.86 2.34
N ASP A 12 6.14 9.44 3.54
CA ASP A 12 5.42 9.82 4.76
C ASP A 12 5.67 11.30 5.04
N ILE A 13 4.63 12.12 4.87
CA ILE A 13 4.71 13.57 5.10
C ILE A 13 3.96 14.02 6.36
N LEU A 14 3.53 13.08 7.20
CA LEU A 14 2.92 13.43 8.48
C LEU A 14 3.93 14.15 9.36
N PRO A 15 3.54 15.25 10.03
CA PRO A 15 4.40 15.88 11.02
C PRO A 15 4.72 14.93 12.17
N GLU A 16 5.86 15.10 12.81
CA GLU A 16 6.25 14.29 13.98
C GLU A 16 5.23 14.40 15.12
N THR A 17 4.52 15.52 15.19
CA THR A 17 3.52 15.75 16.22
C THR A 17 2.18 15.08 15.93
N ALA A 18 1.97 14.57 14.72
CA ALA A 18 0.73 13.89 14.34
C ALA A 18 0.78 12.44 14.83
N THR A 19 -0.39 11.91 15.19
CA THR A 19 -0.53 10.49 15.55
C THR A 19 -1.61 9.85 14.68
N THR A 20 -1.40 8.57 14.37
CA THR A 20 -2.38 7.76 13.66
C THR A 20 -3.13 6.80 14.59
N GLU A 21 -2.90 6.89 15.89
CA GLU A 21 -3.58 6.05 16.88
C GLU A 21 -5.10 6.17 16.78
N GLY A 22 -5.78 5.04 16.81
CA GLY A 22 -7.23 4.99 16.71
C GLY A 22 -7.78 5.21 15.32
N THR A 23 -6.93 5.33 14.30
CA THR A 23 -7.36 5.47 12.90
C THR A 23 -7.11 4.17 12.15
N TRP A 24 -7.62 4.10 10.93
CA TRP A 24 -7.45 2.93 10.06
C TRP A 24 -5.99 2.74 9.61
N ILE A 25 -5.16 3.77 9.74
CA ILE A 25 -3.76 3.72 9.36
C ILE A 25 -2.84 3.71 10.57
N GLU A 26 -3.33 3.25 11.72
CA GLU A 26 -2.54 3.20 12.94
C GLU A 26 -1.20 2.49 12.70
N GLY A 27 -0.12 3.13 13.14
CA GLY A 27 1.23 2.61 12.96
C GLY A 27 1.82 2.80 11.57
N GLN A 28 1.10 3.50 10.67
CA GLN A 28 1.53 3.74 9.30
C GLN A 28 1.71 5.22 9.03
N GLY A 29 2.41 5.54 7.94
CA GLY A 29 2.54 6.90 7.47
C GLY A 29 1.47 7.26 6.45
N PHE A 30 1.45 8.51 6.04
CA PHE A 30 0.52 9.01 5.04
C PHE A 30 1.21 10.02 4.14
N GLY A 31 1.08 9.84 2.85
CA GLY A 31 1.60 10.75 1.84
C GLY A 31 0.51 11.68 1.30
N ALA A 32 0.69 12.16 0.09
CA ALA A 32 -0.29 13.02 -0.56
C ALA A 32 -1.42 12.15 -1.13
N GLY A 33 -2.41 11.85 -0.31
CA GLY A 33 -3.60 11.12 -0.74
C GLY A 33 -3.54 9.61 -0.58
N GLY A 34 -2.49 9.06 0.01
CA GLY A 34 -2.37 7.62 0.17
C GLY A 34 -1.57 7.22 1.39
N ARG A 35 -1.75 6.00 1.82
CA ARG A 35 -1.05 5.40 2.94
C ARG A 35 0.36 5.00 2.56
N VAL A 36 1.31 5.24 3.45
CA VAL A 36 2.72 4.88 3.26
C VAL A 36 3.11 3.84 4.30
N THR A 37 3.64 2.70 3.85
CA THR A 37 4.07 1.61 4.73
C THR A 37 5.28 0.92 4.10
N ASP A 38 6.43 1.01 4.75
CA ASP A 38 7.64 0.25 4.40
C ASP A 38 7.94 0.17 2.89
N GLY A 39 8.05 1.34 2.26
CA GLY A 39 8.39 1.41 0.84
C GLY A 39 7.20 1.28 -0.10
N SER A 40 6.00 1.07 0.43
CA SER A 40 4.77 1.00 -0.37
C SER A 40 3.91 2.24 -0.17
N TYR A 41 3.22 2.63 -1.24
CA TYR A 41 2.26 3.72 -1.24
C TYR A 41 0.98 3.23 -1.93
N GLY A 42 -0.15 3.46 -1.31
CA GLY A 42 -1.40 3.04 -1.91
C GLY A 42 -2.61 3.29 -1.03
N TRP A 43 -3.75 2.80 -1.47
CA TRP A 43 -5.01 2.93 -0.77
C TRP A 43 -5.97 1.80 -1.14
N GLY A 44 -6.96 1.57 -0.27
CA GLY A 44 -8.05 0.64 -0.54
C GLY A 44 -9.39 1.35 -0.60
N GLY A 45 -10.34 0.77 -1.30
CA GLY A 45 -11.69 1.30 -1.43
C GLY A 45 -12.71 0.46 -0.65
N ALA A 46 -13.82 1.11 -0.27
CA ALA A 46 -14.89 0.47 0.51
C ALA A 46 -15.58 -0.67 -0.25
N ALA A 47 -15.56 -0.65 -1.57
CA ALA A 47 -16.17 -1.70 -2.39
C ALA A 47 -15.26 -2.90 -2.64
N GLY A 48 -14.19 -3.03 -1.85
CA GLY A 48 -13.30 -4.19 -1.95
C GLY A 48 -12.21 -4.03 -2.99
N THR A 49 -11.60 -2.85 -3.05
CA THR A 49 -10.48 -2.60 -3.95
C THR A 49 -9.22 -2.31 -3.15
N VAL A 50 -8.07 -2.67 -3.71
CA VAL A 50 -6.78 -2.34 -3.13
C VAL A 50 -5.78 -2.11 -4.26
N ALA A 51 -4.97 -1.07 -4.13
CA ALA A 51 -3.93 -0.75 -5.11
C ALA A 51 -2.72 -0.16 -4.39
N PHE A 52 -1.53 -0.55 -4.82
CA PHE A 52 -0.31 -0.02 -4.23
C PHE A 52 0.86 -0.10 -5.19
N VAL A 53 1.87 0.71 -4.92
CA VAL A 53 3.17 0.63 -5.58
C VAL A 53 4.24 0.41 -4.52
N ASN A 54 5.27 -0.36 -4.84
CA ASN A 54 6.40 -0.58 -3.97
C ASN A 54 7.67 -0.23 -4.76
N TYR A 55 8.31 0.87 -4.38
CA TYR A 55 9.48 1.37 -5.10
C TYR A 55 10.70 0.48 -4.91
N LYS A 56 10.85 -0.13 -3.75
CA LYS A 56 11.99 -1.01 -3.48
C LYS A 56 11.95 -2.25 -4.36
N ALA A 57 10.76 -2.78 -4.58
CA ALA A 57 10.58 -3.98 -5.41
C ALA A 57 10.34 -3.63 -6.88
N GLY A 58 10.14 -2.36 -7.22
CA GLY A 58 9.82 -1.96 -8.59
C GLY A 58 8.47 -2.49 -9.06
N LEU A 59 7.48 -2.53 -8.16
CA LEU A 59 6.23 -3.25 -8.35
C LEU A 59 5.04 -2.32 -8.18
N ARG A 60 4.03 -2.52 -9.00
CA ARG A 60 2.69 -1.97 -8.77
C ARG A 60 1.68 -3.12 -8.88
N ALA A 61 0.64 -3.06 -8.06
CA ALA A 61 -0.35 -4.13 -8.02
C ALA A 61 -1.71 -3.57 -7.64
N ASN A 62 -2.76 -4.19 -8.15
CA ASN A 62 -4.12 -3.84 -7.77
C ASN A 62 -5.01 -5.09 -7.78
N LEU A 63 -6.03 -5.05 -6.93
CA LEU A 63 -7.08 -6.06 -6.87
C LEU A 63 -8.41 -5.32 -6.87
N MET A 64 -9.27 -5.65 -7.81
CA MET A 64 -10.58 -5.02 -7.96
C MET A 64 -11.67 -6.03 -7.70
N THR A 65 -12.50 -5.76 -6.69
CA THR A 65 -13.68 -6.56 -6.40
C THR A 65 -14.90 -5.64 -6.29
N GLN A 66 -16.07 -6.23 -6.15
CA GLN A 66 -17.31 -5.47 -5.94
C GLN A 66 -18.05 -6.04 -4.74
N TYR A 67 -17.41 -6.00 -3.58
CA TYR A 67 -18.00 -6.55 -2.37
C TYR A 67 -17.92 -5.55 -1.22
N MET A 68 -19.06 -5.27 -0.62
CA MET A 68 -19.15 -4.43 0.55
C MET A 68 -19.84 -5.20 1.68
N PRO A 69 -19.36 -5.09 2.93
CA PRO A 69 -18.21 -4.28 3.35
C PRO A 69 -16.89 -4.93 2.93
N SER A 70 -15.86 -4.11 2.74
CA SER A 70 -14.55 -4.60 2.31
C SER A 70 -13.88 -5.49 3.36
N GLU A 71 -14.27 -5.37 4.62
CA GLU A 71 -13.75 -6.16 5.73
C GLU A 71 -14.29 -7.59 5.76
N ALA A 72 -15.30 -7.92 4.95
CA ALA A 72 -15.86 -9.27 4.91
C ALA A 72 -14.80 -10.31 4.50
N TYR A 73 -13.85 -9.91 3.67
CA TYR A 73 -12.71 -10.73 3.29
C TYR A 73 -11.43 -9.93 3.53
N PRO A 74 -10.36 -10.55 4.04
CA PRO A 74 -9.14 -9.82 4.41
C PRO A 74 -8.25 -9.50 3.20
N ILE A 75 -8.82 -8.85 2.18
CA ILE A 75 -8.07 -8.56 0.94
C ILE A 75 -7.03 -7.46 1.14
N HIS A 76 -7.28 -6.49 2.02
CA HIS A 76 -6.36 -5.38 2.25
C HIS A 76 -5.05 -5.83 2.89
N GLU A 77 -5.08 -6.92 3.66
CA GLU A 77 -3.87 -7.53 4.23
C GLU A 77 -3.38 -8.69 3.38
N GLY A 78 -4.30 -9.53 2.89
CA GLY A 78 -3.97 -10.76 2.19
C GLY A 78 -3.37 -10.54 0.83
N PHE A 79 -3.87 -9.57 0.06
CA PHE A 79 -3.38 -9.34 -1.30
C PHE A 79 -1.92 -8.87 -1.33
N PRO A 80 -1.50 -7.86 -0.56
CA PRO A 80 -0.09 -7.49 -0.54
C PRO A 80 0.84 -8.61 -0.10
N LYS A 81 0.42 -9.42 0.86
CA LYS A 81 1.20 -10.58 1.32
C LYS A 81 1.33 -11.63 0.23
N ALA A 82 0.25 -11.89 -0.50
CA ALA A 82 0.27 -12.85 -1.61
C ALA A 82 1.19 -12.37 -2.73
N VAL A 83 1.15 -11.09 -3.08
CA VAL A 83 2.03 -10.50 -4.08
C VAL A 83 3.49 -10.60 -3.64
N ALA A 84 3.78 -10.30 -2.38
CA ALA A 84 5.14 -10.39 -1.86
C ALA A 84 5.66 -11.82 -1.89
N ALA A 85 4.83 -12.80 -1.56
CA ALA A 85 5.19 -14.22 -1.60
C ALA A 85 5.48 -14.69 -3.04
N ASP A 86 4.64 -14.28 -3.99
CA ASP A 86 4.85 -14.62 -5.40
C ASP A 86 6.11 -13.99 -5.96
N LEU A 87 6.38 -12.74 -5.61
CA LEU A 87 7.58 -12.04 -6.05
C LEU A 87 8.83 -12.73 -5.50
N ALA A 88 8.82 -13.11 -4.23
CA ALA A 88 9.93 -13.83 -3.61
C ALA A 88 10.16 -15.18 -4.28
N ALA A 89 9.10 -15.92 -4.62
CA ALA A 89 9.19 -17.19 -5.33
C ALA A 89 9.77 -17.02 -6.73
N MET A 90 9.38 -15.97 -7.45
CA MET A 90 9.92 -15.67 -8.78
C MET A 90 11.41 -15.34 -8.71
N GLN A 91 11.83 -14.54 -7.74
CA GLN A 91 13.22 -14.20 -7.54
C GLN A 91 14.06 -15.42 -7.16
N GLY A 92 13.52 -16.27 -6.29
CA GLY A 92 14.17 -17.51 -5.92
C GLY A 92 14.31 -18.48 -7.09
N ALA A 93 13.28 -18.59 -7.95
CA ALA A 93 13.30 -19.44 -9.12
C ALA A 93 14.27 -18.93 -10.20
N GLY A 94 14.49 -17.61 -10.25
CA GLY A 94 15.40 -16.99 -11.20
C GLY A 94 16.86 -16.96 -10.78
N ALA A 95 17.15 -17.39 -9.60
CA ALA A 95 18.50 -17.33 -9.02
C ALA A 95 19.45 -18.38 -9.59
#